data_adda545f50f5ee94288a744e31c62b6d
#
_entry.id   adda545f50f5ee94288a744e31c62b6d
#
_cell.length_a   1.000
_cell.length_b   1.000
_cell.length_c   1.000
_cell.angle_alpha   90.00
_cell.angle_beta   90.00
_cell.angle_gamma   90.00
#
_symmetry.space_group_name_H-M   'P 1'
#
loop_
_entity.id
_entity.type
_entity.pdbx_description
1 polymer ?
#
loop_
_entity_poly.entity_id
_entity_poly.type
_entity_poly.pdbx_seq_one_letter_code
_entity_poly.pdbx_strand_id
1 'polypeptide(L)'
;MNDAKANSLPPNGQPHVHPHGSARGNRKRLSIVLVLTAIYMIAELLGGLWTGSLALLADAGHMLADVAALILALMAVWFGARPATPRKTFGYYRLEILAALINGVGLVLISFLIFYEAYQRWFVQPVIRSVSMTVVASGGLVVNLICALLLHRDRDEDLNIRGAWLHVIGDALGSTGAIIAGALIILFGWTAADSLISVFIALLIVWSSWHLIRDATNVLLEGTPAHINLAAVEAAIMETDGVSDVHDLHVWTITSGREALSAHVTHAYSISQPNLLKELRAKLLDRFGVDHLTIQMETADFEDEAIHFCHAGTACFRSGRE
;
A
#
# COMPACT_ATOMS: atom_id res chain seq x y z
N MET A 1 23.06 -61.84 -25.68
CA MET A 1 22.49 -61.03 -26.78
C MET A 1 21.08 -60.63 -26.35
N ASN A 2 20.97 -59.44 -25.82
CA ASN A 2 19.84 -58.56 -26.01
C ASN A 2 20.04 -57.33 -25.14
N ASP A 3 20.18 -56.22 -25.85
CA ASP A 3 20.49 -54.90 -25.34
C ASP A 3 19.27 -54.29 -24.63
N ALA A 4 19.46 -53.91 -23.39
CA ALA A 4 18.54 -53.03 -22.68
C ALA A 4 18.91 -51.56 -22.97
N LYS A 5 18.11 -50.90 -23.81
CA LYS A 5 18.21 -49.46 -24.08
C LYS A 5 17.84 -48.67 -22.79
N ALA A 6 18.86 -48.07 -22.22
CA ALA A 6 18.71 -47.05 -21.19
C ALA A 6 18.06 -45.80 -21.81
N ASN A 7 16.91 -45.42 -21.28
CA ASN A 7 16.17 -44.21 -21.63
C ASN A 7 16.80 -43.05 -20.86
N SER A 8 17.70 -42.30 -21.51
CA SER A 8 18.32 -41.10 -20.96
C SER A 8 17.32 -39.93 -20.94
N LEU A 9 16.94 -39.45 -19.77
CA LEU A 9 16.28 -38.18 -19.53
C LEU A 9 17.24 -37.03 -19.93
N PRO A 10 16.76 -35.96 -20.57
CA PRO A 10 17.61 -34.83 -20.91
C PRO A 10 17.95 -34.01 -19.66
N PRO A 11 19.23 -33.58 -19.51
CA PRO A 11 19.63 -32.66 -18.48
C PRO A 11 19.37 -31.24 -18.98
N ASN A 12 18.44 -30.48 -18.44
CA ASN A 12 18.51 -29.01 -18.44
C ASN A 12 17.39 -28.41 -17.63
N GLY A 13 17.56 -28.43 -16.30
CA GLY A 13 17.04 -27.37 -15.42
C GLY A 13 18.17 -26.36 -15.26
N GLN A 14 18.29 -25.39 -16.17
CA GLN A 14 19.14 -24.23 -15.90
C GLN A 14 18.47 -23.41 -14.80
N PRO A 15 19.15 -23.13 -13.68
CA PRO A 15 18.67 -22.18 -12.71
C PRO A 15 18.63 -20.82 -13.40
N HIS A 16 17.47 -20.20 -13.48
CA HIS A 16 17.33 -18.79 -13.86
C HIS A 16 18.08 -17.96 -12.83
N VAL A 17 19.35 -17.68 -13.11
CA VAL A 17 20.18 -16.73 -12.37
C VAL A 17 19.63 -15.35 -12.70
N HIS A 18 18.75 -14.83 -11.84
CA HIS A 18 18.41 -13.42 -11.88
C HIS A 18 19.68 -12.61 -11.60
N PRO A 19 20.04 -11.64 -12.44
CA PRO A 19 21.28 -10.89 -12.26
C PRO A 19 21.18 -10.02 -11.01
N HIS A 20 21.90 -10.39 -9.95
CA HIS A 20 22.03 -9.66 -8.69
C HIS A 20 22.65 -8.25 -8.84
N GLY A 21 23.02 -7.84 -10.05
CA GLY A 21 23.55 -6.50 -10.36
C GLY A 21 22.49 -5.40 -10.36
N SER A 22 21.22 -5.69 -10.70
CA SER A 22 20.14 -4.70 -10.79
C SER A 22 19.69 -4.21 -9.41
N ALA A 23 19.54 -5.10 -8.42
CA ALA A 23 19.04 -4.75 -7.08
C ALA A 23 19.93 -3.74 -6.33
N ARG A 24 21.26 -3.83 -6.47
CA ARG A 24 22.20 -2.91 -5.82
C ARG A 24 22.22 -1.52 -6.49
N GLY A 25 22.06 -1.48 -7.82
CA GLY A 25 21.94 -0.25 -8.60
C GLY A 25 20.64 0.50 -8.27
N ASN A 26 19.55 -0.22 -8.19
CA ASN A 26 18.21 0.30 -7.87
C ASN A 26 18.16 0.92 -6.46
N ARG A 27 18.73 0.23 -5.45
CA ARG A 27 18.82 0.73 -4.08
C ARG A 27 19.61 2.05 -4.00
N LYS A 28 20.73 2.17 -4.73
CA LYS A 28 21.55 3.40 -4.75
C LYS A 28 20.78 4.56 -5.37
N ARG A 29 20.06 4.34 -6.48
CA ARG A 29 19.25 5.39 -7.13
C ARG A 29 18.10 5.86 -6.25
N LEU A 30 17.35 4.93 -5.65
CA LEU A 30 16.28 5.26 -4.70
C LEU A 30 16.82 6.07 -3.50
N SER A 31 18.00 5.72 -2.97
CA SER A 31 18.61 6.48 -1.88
C SER A 31 19.02 7.89 -2.31
N ILE A 32 19.53 8.06 -3.52
CA ILE A 32 19.89 9.41 -4.05
C ILE A 32 18.63 10.25 -4.22
N VAL A 33 17.57 9.70 -4.82
CA VAL A 33 16.28 10.39 -4.98
C VAL A 33 15.73 10.79 -3.62
N LEU A 34 15.69 9.88 -2.63
CA LEU A 34 15.21 10.16 -1.29
C LEU A 34 15.99 11.32 -0.62
N VAL A 35 17.32 11.34 -0.74
CA VAL A 35 18.13 12.41 -0.17
C VAL A 35 17.87 13.74 -0.88
N LEU A 36 17.76 13.75 -2.20
CA LEU A 36 17.49 14.96 -2.97
C LEU A 36 16.10 15.54 -2.63
N THR A 37 15.07 14.70 -2.59
CA THR A 37 13.70 15.11 -2.25
C THR A 37 13.61 15.59 -0.80
N ALA A 38 14.29 14.93 0.15
CA ALA A 38 14.32 15.38 1.55
C ALA A 38 15.01 16.73 1.74
N ILE A 39 16.13 16.95 1.06
CA ILE A 39 16.83 18.27 1.08
C ILE A 39 15.93 19.34 0.47
N TYR A 40 15.30 19.03 -0.66
CA TYR A 40 14.42 19.98 -1.33
C TYR A 40 13.17 20.29 -0.50
N MET A 41 12.54 19.29 0.13
CA MET A 41 11.42 19.48 1.09
C MET A 41 11.75 20.55 2.14
N ILE A 42 12.96 20.49 2.72
CA ILE A 42 13.40 21.50 3.70
C ILE A 42 13.50 22.88 3.05
N ALA A 43 14.08 22.97 1.85
CA ALA A 43 14.19 24.22 1.11
C ALA A 43 12.82 24.80 0.76
N GLU A 44 11.86 23.96 0.41
CA GLU A 44 10.50 24.36 0.08
C GLU A 44 9.69 24.80 1.31
N LEU A 45 9.84 24.10 2.43
CA LEU A 45 9.25 24.50 3.71
C LEU A 45 9.75 25.88 4.14
N LEU A 46 11.07 26.08 4.16
CA LEU A 46 11.69 27.36 4.50
C LEU A 46 11.32 28.44 3.50
N GLY A 47 11.32 28.12 2.21
CA GLY A 47 10.90 29.00 1.12
C GLY A 47 9.44 29.41 1.25
N GLY A 48 8.54 28.49 1.54
CA GLY A 48 7.11 28.75 1.76
C GLY A 48 6.87 29.69 2.93
N LEU A 49 7.51 29.43 4.07
CA LEU A 49 7.45 30.31 5.26
C LEU A 49 8.00 31.72 4.96
N TRP A 50 9.13 31.79 4.25
CA TRP A 50 9.77 33.07 3.94
C TRP A 50 9.02 33.89 2.89
N THR A 51 8.46 33.23 1.88
CA THR A 51 7.72 33.89 0.78
C THR A 51 6.27 34.18 1.12
N GLY A 52 5.72 33.50 2.13
CA GLY A 52 4.30 33.55 2.48
C GLY A 52 3.41 32.74 1.51
N SER A 53 3.99 31.87 0.67
CA SER A 53 3.24 31.04 -0.29
C SER A 53 2.61 29.84 0.41
N LEU A 54 1.28 29.72 0.28
CA LEU A 54 0.55 28.57 0.77
C LEU A 54 0.74 27.34 -0.14
N ALA A 55 0.96 27.55 -1.44
CA ALA A 55 1.21 26.46 -2.38
C ALA A 55 2.53 25.73 -2.07
N LEU A 56 3.61 26.47 -1.77
CA LEU A 56 4.87 25.85 -1.32
C LEU A 56 4.72 25.14 0.02
N LEU A 57 3.95 25.70 0.96
CA LEU A 57 3.71 25.05 2.25
C LEU A 57 2.84 23.80 2.12
N ALA A 58 1.89 23.79 1.21
CA ALA A 58 1.05 22.62 0.92
C ALA A 58 1.90 21.48 0.34
N ASP A 59 2.77 21.78 -0.62
CA ASP A 59 3.67 20.80 -1.25
C ASP A 59 4.70 20.27 -0.22
N ALA A 60 5.36 21.15 0.52
CA ALA A 60 6.27 20.78 1.61
C ALA A 60 5.57 19.93 2.71
N GLY A 61 4.32 20.23 3.04
CA GLY A 61 3.52 19.45 4.00
C GLY A 61 3.23 18.04 3.51
N HIS A 62 2.95 17.86 2.22
CA HIS A 62 2.79 16.54 1.60
C HIS A 62 4.10 15.76 1.67
N MET A 63 5.20 16.33 1.22
CA MET A 63 6.53 15.69 1.27
C MET A 63 6.96 15.33 2.70
N LEU A 64 6.64 16.18 3.69
CA LEU A 64 6.92 15.89 5.11
C LEU A 64 6.14 14.65 5.59
N ALA A 65 4.89 14.51 5.20
CA ALA A 65 4.09 13.35 5.56
C ALA A 65 4.64 12.07 4.90
N ASP A 66 5.16 12.13 3.67
CA ASP A 66 5.79 10.98 3.01
C ASP A 66 7.08 10.54 3.71
N VAL A 67 7.91 11.50 4.14
CA VAL A 67 9.08 11.22 4.98
C VAL A 67 8.66 10.60 6.31
N ALA A 68 7.62 11.13 6.95
CA ALA A 68 7.07 10.56 8.19
C ALA A 68 6.52 9.14 7.98
N ALA A 69 5.81 8.89 6.87
CA ALA A 69 5.33 7.55 6.50
C ALA A 69 6.48 6.55 6.34
N LEU A 70 7.57 6.96 5.68
CA LEU A 70 8.75 6.12 5.51
C LEU A 70 9.41 5.79 6.86
N ILE A 71 9.54 6.78 7.76
CA ILE A 71 10.06 6.57 9.12
C ILE A 71 9.16 5.58 9.88
N LEU A 72 7.83 5.78 9.84
CA LEU A 72 6.87 4.91 10.49
C LEU A 72 6.92 3.48 9.93
N ALA A 73 7.04 3.33 8.60
CA ALA A 73 7.21 2.03 7.96
C ALA A 73 8.50 1.32 8.39
N LEU A 74 9.62 2.04 8.47
CA LEU A 74 10.89 1.50 8.97
C LEU A 74 10.79 1.08 10.44
N MET A 75 10.11 1.87 11.27
CA MET A 75 9.83 1.50 12.66
C MET A 75 8.96 0.26 12.73
N ALA A 76 7.92 0.16 11.92
CA ALA A 76 7.04 -1.00 11.86
C ALA A 76 7.79 -2.27 11.46
N VAL A 77 8.66 -2.21 10.46
CA VAL A 77 9.54 -3.33 10.06
C VAL A 77 10.47 -3.73 11.22
N TRP A 78 11.07 -2.76 11.92
CA TRP A 78 11.95 -3.03 13.06
C TRP A 78 11.19 -3.67 14.23
N PHE A 79 9.98 -3.21 14.54
CA PHE A 79 9.12 -3.81 15.55
C PHE A 79 8.56 -5.16 15.11
N GLY A 80 8.20 -5.31 13.82
CA GLY A 80 7.70 -6.55 13.23
C GLY A 80 8.74 -7.69 13.25
N ALA A 81 10.03 -7.35 13.24
CA ALA A 81 11.11 -8.32 13.39
C ALA A 81 11.26 -8.87 14.83
N ARG A 82 10.56 -8.30 15.81
CA ARG A 82 10.57 -8.80 17.19
C ARG A 82 9.75 -10.09 17.31
N PRO A 83 10.20 -11.05 18.12
CA PRO A 83 9.48 -12.29 18.31
C PRO A 83 8.09 -12.03 18.92
N ALA A 84 7.15 -12.88 18.54
CA ALA A 84 5.82 -12.90 19.16
C ALA A 84 5.92 -13.10 20.69
N THR A 85 5.00 -12.51 21.43
CA THR A 85 4.93 -12.62 22.87
C THR A 85 3.62 -13.30 23.29
N PRO A 86 3.51 -13.85 24.52
CA PRO A 86 2.26 -14.46 24.97
C PRO A 86 1.04 -13.49 24.96
N ARG A 87 1.29 -12.17 24.98
CA ARG A 87 0.24 -11.15 24.89
C ARG A 87 -0.05 -10.70 23.47
N LYS A 88 0.85 -10.98 22.51
CA LYS A 88 0.75 -10.62 21.11
C LYS A 88 1.23 -11.79 20.26
N THR A 89 0.36 -12.76 20.08
CA THR A 89 0.68 -14.04 19.44
C THR A 89 1.00 -13.87 17.94
N PHE A 90 0.36 -12.93 17.26
CA PHE A 90 0.72 -12.52 15.90
C PHE A 90 1.89 -11.51 15.84
N GLY A 91 2.51 -11.19 16.99
CA GLY A 91 3.60 -10.21 17.05
C GLY A 91 3.12 -8.77 16.84
N TYR A 92 3.91 -7.98 16.10
CA TYR A 92 3.70 -6.56 15.91
C TYR A 92 3.40 -6.17 14.44
N TYR A 93 3.01 -7.13 13.61
CA TYR A 93 2.80 -6.91 12.17
C TYR A 93 1.79 -5.80 11.87
N ARG A 94 0.70 -5.69 12.65
CA ARG A 94 -0.33 -4.65 12.45
C ARG A 94 0.13 -3.22 12.77
N LEU A 95 1.34 -3.03 13.33
CA LEU A 95 1.91 -1.68 13.50
C LEU A 95 2.17 -0.98 12.17
N GLU A 96 2.47 -1.73 11.11
CA GLU A 96 2.62 -1.19 9.75
C GLU A 96 1.30 -0.56 9.27
N ILE A 97 0.20 -1.26 9.45
CA ILE A 97 -1.13 -0.80 9.04
C ILE A 97 -1.58 0.40 9.88
N LEU A 98 -1.32 0.36 11.19
CA LEU A 98 -1.61 1.49 12.09
C LEU A 98 -0.79 2.73 11.72
N ALA A 99 0.48 2.54 11.36
CA ALA A 99 1.35 3.61 10.90
C ALA A 99 0.81 4.26 9.61
N ALA A 100 0.38 3.45 8.64
CA ALA A 100 -0.25 3.93 7.41
C ALA A 100 -1.55 4.71 7.70
N LEU A 101 -2.38 4.22 8.61
CA LEU A 101 -3.61 4.92 9.03
C LEU A 101 -3.30 6.28 9.67
N ILE A 102 -2.35 6.33 10.60
CA ILE A 102 -1.93 7.58 11.28
C ILE A 102 -1.40 8.58 10.24
N ASN A 103 -0.59 8.12 9.27
CA ASN A 103 -0.10 8.97 8.20
C ASN A 103 -1.23 9.54 7.34
N GLY A 104 -2.17 8.70 6.90
CA GLY A 104 -3.33 9.13 6.12
C GLY A 104 -4.19 10.17 6.87
N VAL A 105 -4.46 9.95 8.16
CA VAL A 105 -5.19 10.91 9.00
C VAL A 105 -4.39 12.21 9.14
N GLY A 106 -3.07 12.14 9.33
CA GLY A 106 -2.20 13.32 9.39
C GLY A 106 -2.25 14.17 8.12
N LEU A 107 -2.22 13.53 6.94
CA LEU A 107 -2.36 14.22 5.65
C LEU A 107 -3.72 14.92 5.50
N VAL A 108 -4.80 14.28 5.91
CA VAL A 108 -6.15 14.90 5.91
C VAL A 108 -6.17 16.12 6.85
N LEU A 109 -5.59 16.03 8.03
CA LEU A 109 -5.51 17.16 8.97
C LEU A 109 -4.70 18.33 8.39
N ILE A 110 -3.55 18.06 7.77
CA ILE A 110 -2.75 19.08 7.07
C ILE A 110 -3.57 19.73 5.97
N SER A 111 -4.31 18.96 5.18
CA SER A 111 -5.17 19.49 4.12
C SER A 111 -6.26 20.40 4.66
N PHE A 112 -6.87 20.05 5.79
CA PHE A 112 -7.86 20.93 6.45
C PHE A 112 -7.23 22.25 6.93
N LEU A 113 -5.99 22.22 7.44
CA LEU A 113 -5.28 23.45 7.80
C LEU A 113 -5.01 24.33 6.57
N ILE A 114 -4.65 23.71 5.43
CA ILE A 114 -4.47 24.44 4.16
C ILE A 114 -5.79 25.07 3.70
N PHE A 115 -6.92 24.35 3.76
CA PHE A 115 -8.23 24.90 3.41
C PHE A 115 -8.62 26.06 4.30
N TYR A 116 -8.39 25.93 5.61
CA TYR A 116 -8.66 27.01 6.57
C TYR A 116 -7.81 28.24 6.27
N GLU A 117 -6.52 28.08 6.04
CA GLU A 117 -5.62 29.18 5.71
C GLU A 117 -5.99 29.81 4.35
N ALA A 118 -6.31 29.02 3.33
CA ALA A 118 -6.76 29.51 2.03
C ALA A 118 -8.07 30.33 2.17
N TYR A 119 -9.00 29.88 3.01
CA TYR A 119 -10.23 30.61 3.31
C TYR A 119 -9.94 31.96 4.00
N GLN A 120 -9.04 31.98 4.98
CA GLN A 120 -8.65 33.23 5.65
C GLN A 120 -8.02 34.24 4.68
N ARG A 121 -7.18 33.76 3.76
CA ARG A 121 -6.52 34.60 2.73
C ARG A 121 -7.46 35.19 1.71
N TRP A 122 -8.68 34.63 1.57
CA TRP A 122 -9.70 35.25 0.75
C TRP A 122 -10.16 36.61 1.26
N PHE A 123 -10.17 36.80 2.59
CA PHE A 123 -10.57 38.04 3.24
C PHE A 123 -9.39 38.95 3.53
N VAL A 124 -8.24 38.37 3.88
CA VAL A 124 -7.04 39.13 4.22
C VAL A 124 -5.90 38.62 3.33
N GLN A 125 -5.69 39.33 2.22
CA GLN A 125 -4.67 38.94 1.25
C GLN A 125 -3.26 39.12 1.84
N PRO A 126 -2.44 38.08 1.96
CA PRO A 126 -1.08 38.20 2.45
C PRO A 126 -0.17 38.83 1.40
N VAL A 127 0.92 39.43 1.83
CA VAL A 127 1.99 39.88 0.94
C VAL A 127 2.82 38.66 0.56
N ILE A 128 2.68 38.20 -0.70
CA ILE A 128 3.45 37.07 -1.23
C ILE A 128 4.66 37.59 -2.00
N ARG A 129 5.85 37.09 -1.67
CA ARG A 129 7.08 37.35 -2.41
C ARG A 129 7.12 36.47 -3.68
N SER A 130 6.30 36.82 -4.66
CA SER A 130 6.02 36.00 -5.83
C SER A 130 7.25 35.60 -6.65
N VAL A 131 8.23 36.49 -6.82
CA VAL A 131 9.49 36.19 -7.52
C VAL A 131 10.28 35.10 -6.77
N SER A 132 10.46 35.28 -5.44
CA SER A 132 11.18 34.29 -4.64
C SER A 132 10.43 32.95 -4.57
N MET A 133 9.10 32.97 -4.47
CA MET A 133 8.24 31.79 -4.56
C MET A 133 8.49 31.03 -5.86
N THR A 134 8.44 31.73 -7.00
CA THR A 134 8.65 31.12 -8.33
C THR A 134 10.06 30.54 -8.46
N VAL A 135 11.09 31.19 -7.92
CA VAL A 135 12.46 30.66 -7.91
C VAL A 135 12.55 29.37 -7.10
N VAL A 136 11.98 29.33 -5.90
CA VAL A 136 11.94 28.11 -5.07
C VAL A 136 11.19 27.00 -5.80
N ALA A 137 9.96 27.25 -6.30
CA ALA A 137 9.19 26.26 -7.02
C ALA A 137 9.90 25.74 -8.30
N SER A 138 10.62 26.64 -9.01
CA SER A 138 11.42 26.23 -10.18
C SER A 138 12.58 25.32 -9.79
N GLY A 139 13.21 25.56 -8.64
CA GLY A 139 14.21 24.66 -8.07
C GLY A 139 13.62 23.26 -7.83
N GLY A 140 12.39 23.16 -7.30
CA GLY A 140 11.70 21.91 -7.10
C GLY A 140 11.40 21.17 -8.37
N LEU A 141 10.86 21.88 -9.34
CA LEU A 141 10.61 21.27 -10.65
C LEU A 141 11.89 20.68 -11.26
N VAL A 142 13.02 21.37 -11.13
CA VAL A 142 14.32 20.87 -11.60
C VAL A 142 14.75 19.63 -10.82
N VAL A 143 14.65 19.64 -9.49
CA VAL A 143 14.99 18.46 -8.66
C VAL A 143 14.09 17.27 -9.00
N ASN A 144 12.78 17.49 -9.10
CA ASN A 144 11.84 16.44 -9.44
C ASN A 144 12.07 15.89 -10.85
N LEU A 145 12.40 16.74 -11.82
CA LEU A 145 12.75 16.30 -13.18
C LEU A 145 14.04 15.46 -13.20
N ILE A 146 15.06 15.86 -12.45
CA ILE A 146 16.30 15.07 -12.30
C ILE A 146 15.98 13.72 -11.64
N CYS A 147 15.18 13.67 -10.58
CA CYS A 147 14.78 12.45 -9.93
C CYS A 147 13.97 11.54 -10.87
N ALA A 148 13.01 12.11 -11.62
CA ALA A 148 12.23 11.37 -12.61
C ALA A 148 13.12 10.76 -13.72
N LEU A 149 14.11 11.49 -14.22
CA LEU A 149 15.07 11.00 -15.20
C LEU A 149 15.97 9.88 -14.64
N LEU A 150 16.41 9.98 -13.38
CA LEU A 150 17.20 8.94 -12.70
C LEU A 150 16.42 7.63 -12.56
N LEU A 151 15.11 7.70 -12.35
CA LEU A 151 14.24 6.54 -12.14
C LEU A 151 13.66 6.02 -13.46
N HIS A 152 13.62 6.81 -14.53
CA HIS A 152 12.92 6.50 -15.77
C HIS A 152 13.36 5.18 -16.40
N ARG A 153 14.65 4.87 -16.38
CA ARG A 153 15.23 3.73 -17.08
C ARG A 153 14.77 2.37 -16.55
N ASP A 154 14.59 2.26 -15.24
CA ASP A 154 14.35 0.98 -14.56
C ASP A 154 12.90 0.86 -14.05
N ARG A 155 12.02 1.85 -14.38
CA ARG A 155 10.61 1.91 -13.90
C ARG A 155 9.73 0.76 -14.40
N ASP A 156 10.06 0.20 -15.56
CA ASP A 156 9.26 -0.87 -16.16
C ASP A 156 9.68 -2.27 -15.66
N GLU A 157 10.86 -2.37 -15.00
CA GLU A 157 11.44 -3.61 -14.49
C GLU A 157 11.22 -3.78 -12.97
N ASP A 158 10.95 -2.69 -12.22
CA ASP A 158 10.85 -2.72 -10.76
C ASP A 158 9.66 -1.87 -10.27
N LEU A 159 8.70 -2.52 -9.61
CA LEU A 159 7.48 -1.88 -9.11
C LEU A 159 7.77 -0.77 -8.09
N ASN A 160 8.82 -0.91 -7.26
CA ASN A 160 9.20 0.12 -6.29
C ASN A 160 9.73 1.36 -7.00
N ILE A 161 10.54 1.18 -8.06
CA ILE A 161 11.03 2.29 -8.89
C ILE A 161 9.88 2.95 -9.63
N ARG A 162 8.94 2.18 -10.15
CA ARG A 162 7.74 2.71 -10.80
C ARG A 162 6.90 3.55 -9.84
N GLY A 163 6.70 3.07 -8.61
CA GLY A 163 5.99 3.83 -7.57
C GLY A 163 6.69 5.14 -7.24
N ALA A 164 8.01 5.11 -7.00
CA ALA A 164 8.82 6.29 -6.74
C ALA A 164 8.83 7.27 -7.94
N TRP A 165 8.84 6.78 -9.17
CA TRP A 165 8.78 7.61 -10.38
C TRP A 165 7.43 8.34 -10.49
N LEU A 166 6.30 7.64 -10.26
CA LEU A 166 4.97 8.24 -10.27
C LEU A 166 4.82 9.30 -9.17
N HIS A 167 5.38 9.05 -7.99
CA HIS A 167 5.39 10.01 -6.89
C HIS A 167 6.13 11.30 -7.27
N VAL A 168 7.36 11.19 -7.77
CA VAL A 168 8.17 12.34 -8.22
C VAL A 168 7.48 13.13 -9.37
N ILE A 169 6.72 12.47 -10.24
CA ILE A 169 5.89 13.15 -11.25
C ILE A 169 4.76 13.94 -10.58
N GLY A 170 4.14 13.38 -9.54
CA GLY A 170 3.13 14.09 -8.75
C GLY A 170 3.69 15.38 -8.13
N ASP A 171 4.88 15.31 -7.52
CA ASP A 171 5.58 16.46 -6.94
C ASP A 171 5.96 17.51 -8.00
N ALA A 172 6.36 17.06 -9.20
CA ALA A 172 6.62 17.97 -10.32
C ALA A 172 5.36 18.73 -10.77
N LEU A 173 4.18 18.12 -10.67
CA LEU A 173 2.91 18.81 -10.95
C LEU A 173 2.58 19.84 -9.86
N GLY A 174 2.85 19.55 -8.59
CA GLY A 174 2.73 20.49 -7.48
C GLY A 174 3.61 21.73 -7.68
N SER A 175 4.91 21.51 -7.93
CA SER A 175 5.88 22.58 -8.24
C SER A 175 5.48 23.40 -9.47
N THR A 176 4.94 22.75 -10.52
CA THR A 176 4.42 23.44 -11.72
C THR A 176 3.24 24.34 -11.36
N GLY A 177 2.33 23.86 -10.53
CA GLY A 177 1.22 24.65 -10.00
C GLY A 177 1.69 25.90 -9.26
N ALA A 178 2.69 25.77 -8.36
CA ALA A 178 3.27 26.88 -7.64
C ALA A 178 3.96 27.90 -8.57
N ILE A 179 4.64 27.44 -9.64
CA ILE A 179 5.21 28.33 -10.67
C ILE A 179 4.11 29.12 -11.39
N ILE A 180 3.02 28.44 -11.78
CA ILE A 180 1.86 29.07 -12.43
C ILE A 180 1.27 30.14 -11.50
N ALA A 181 1.05 29.81 -10.23
CA ALA A 181 0.54 30.76 -9.23
C ALA A 181 1.47 31.98 -9.12
N GLY A 182 2.79 31.76 -8.99
CA GLY A 182 3.78 32.82 -8.94
C GLY A 182 3.78 33.71 -10.19
N ALA A 183 3.68 33.13 -11.37
CA ALA A 183 3.57 33.87 -12.63
C ALA A 183 2.30 34.72 -12.70
N LEU A 184 1.16 34.18 -12.29
CA LEU A 184 -0.11 34.93 -12.24
C LEU A 184 -0.05 36.09 -11.27
N ILE A 185 0.63 35.94 -10.13
CA ILE A 185 0.84 37.04 -9.18
C ILE A 185 1.78 38.09 -9.77
N ILE A 186 2.88 37.70 -10.43
CA ILE A 186 3.85 38.63 -11.02
C ILE A 186 3.22 39.44 -12.17
N LEU A 187 2.47 38.77 -13.05
CA LEU A 187 1.95 39.39 -14.28
C LEU A 187 0.65 40.17 -14.06
N PHE A 188 -0.21 39.67 -13.18
CA PHE A 188 -1.56 40.20 -13.00
C PHE A 188 -1.86 40.72 -11.59
N GLY A 189 -0.95 40.57 -10.63
CA GLY A 189 -1.17 40.90 -9.23
C GLY A 189 -2.22 40.02 -8.53
N TRP A 190 -2.57 38.87 -9.14
CA TRP A 190 -3.66 38.00 -8.66
C TRP A 190 -3.18 37.05 -7.54
N THR A 191 -3.13 37.56 -6.32
CA THR A 191 -2.63 36.82 -5.13
C THR A 191 -3.50 35.60 -4.77
N ALA A 192 -4.78 35.58 -5.14
CA ALA A 192 -5.66 34.43 -4.92
C ALA A 192 -5.23 33.17 -5.68
N ALA A 193 -4.37 33.31 -6.72
CA ALA A 193 -3.84 32.16 -7.46
C ALA A 193 -3.08 31.19 -6.56
N ASP A 194 -2.26 31.69 -5.61
CA ASP A 194 -1.55 30.85 -4.64
C ASP A 194 -2.52 30.03 -3.77
N SER A 195 -3.54 30.66 -3.24
CA SER A 195 -4.56 29.97 -2.42
C SER A 195 -5.37 28.95 -3.24
N LEU A 196 -5.72 29.24 -4.50
CA LEU A 196 -6.46 28.31 -5.35
C LEU A 196 -5.61 27.07 -5.71
N ILE A 197 -4.35 27.26 -6.06
CA ILE A 197 -3.44 26.14 -6.32
C ILE A 197 -3.22 25.32 -5.04
N SER A 198 -3.08 25.96 -3.87
CA SER A 198 -2.97 25.27 -2.58
C SER A 198 -4.20 24.40 -2.28
N VAL A 199 -5.40 24.92 -2.51
CA VAL A 199 -6.66 24.17 -2.37
C VAL A 199 -6.69 22.98 -3.33
N PHE A 200 -6.25 23.15 -4.57
CA PHE A 200 -6.18 22.06 -5.53
C PHE A 200 -5.21 20.97 -5.09
N ILE A 201 -4.00 21.33 -4.63
CA ILE A 201 -3.02 20.38 -4.06
C ILE A 201 -3.63 19.67 -2.85
N ALA A 202 -4.25 20.40 -1.92
CA ALA A 202 -4.88 19.82 -0.73
C ALA A 202 -6.01 18.84 -1.08
N LEU A 203 -6.81 19.11 -2.12
CA LEU A 203 -7.83 18.17 -2.62
C LEU A 203 -7.22 16.88 -3.15
N LEU A 204 -6.12 16.96 -3.88
CA LEU A 204 -5.40 15.78 -4.36
C LEU A 204 -4.85 14.96 -3.17
N ILE A 205 -4.31 15.62 -2.16
CA ILE A 205 -3.82 14.98 -0.93
C ILE A 205 -4.98 14.27 -0.21
N VAL A 206 -6.12 14.91 -0.02
CA VAL A 206 -7.30 14.28 0.61
C VAL A 206 -7.77 13.07 -0.18
N TRP A 207 -7.82 13.18 -1.50
CA TRP A 207 -8.26 12.09 -2.37
C TRP A 207 -7.33 10.86 -2.27
N SER A 208 -6.01 11.07 -2.29
CA SER A 208 -5.05 9.96 -2.13
C SER A 208 -5.07 9.37 -0.72
N SER A 209 -5.14 10.24 0.32
CA SER A 209 -5.18 9.82 1.72
C SER A 209 -6.44 9.04 2.06
N TRP A 210 -7.58 9.34 1.40
CA TRP A 210 -8.83 8.60 1.60
C TRP A 210 -8.68 7.12 1.24
N HIS A 211 -7.99 6.81 0.13
CA HIS A 211 -7.73 5.43 -0.27
C HIS A 211 -6.85 4.73 0.78
N LEU A 212 -5.78 5.39 1.22
CA LEU A 212 -4.89 4.85 2.25
C LEU A 212 -5.63 4.56 3.57
N ILE A 213 -6.47 5.50 4.03
CA ILE A 213 -7.27 5.35 5.26
C ILE A 213 -8.26 4.19 5.10
N ARG A 214 -8.95 4.12 3.95
CA ARG A 214 -9.91 3.06 3.67
C ARG A 214 -9.26 1.68 3.66
N ASP A 215 -8.13 1.54 2.98
CA ASP A 215 -7.42 0.27 2.87
C ASP A 215 -6.85 -0.17 4.23
N ALA A 216 -6.22 0.76 4.98
CA ALA A 216 -5.73 0.48 6.32
C ALA A 216 -6.89 0.09 7.28
N THR A 217 -8.02 0.78 7.20
CA THR A 217 -9.21 0.48 8.00
C THR A 217 -9.78 -0.89 7.65
N ASN A 218 -9.86 -1.24 6.35
CA ASN A 218 -10.31 -2.56 5.90
C ASN A 218 -9.44 -3.69 6.49
N VAL A 219 -8.12 -3.52 6.47
CA VAL A 219 -7.19 -4.50 7.07
C VAL A 219 -7.37 -4.61 8.58
N LEU A 220 -7.59 -3.48 9.29
CA LEU A 220 -7.82 -3.49 10.75
C LEU A 220 -9.15 -4.12 11.12
N LEU A 221 -10.18 -3.98 10.26
CA LEU A 221 -11.49 -4.61 10.41
C LEU A 221 -11.51 -6.07 9.92
N GLU A 222 -10.35 -6.65 9.58
CA GLU A 222 -10.24 -8.03 9.10
C GLU A 222 -11.02 -8.30 7.81
N GLY A 223 -11.19 -7.25 6.98
CA GLY A 223 -11.87 -7.37 5.70
C GLY A 223 -11.10 -8.24 4.70
N THR A 224 -11.82 -8.86 3.81
CA THR A 224 -11.24 -9.67 2.73
C THR A 224 -10.33 -8.81 1.86
N PRO A 225 -9.09 -9.27 1.58
CA PRO A 225 -8.16 -8.56 0.70
C PRO A 225 -8.76 -8.35 -0.70
N ALA A 226 -8.61 -7.14 -1.27
CA ALA A 226 -9.24 -6.79 -2.55
C ALA A 226 -8.80 -7.67 -3.74
N HIS A 227 -7.63 -8.30 -3.66
CA HIS A 227 -7.11 -9.20 -4.70
C HIS A 227 -7.60 -10.66 -4.56
N ILE A 228 -8.27 -11.01 -3.45
CA ILE A 228 -8.80 -12.35 -3.20
C ILE A 228 -10.32 -12.35 -3.41
N ASN A 229 -10.76 -13.18 -4.33
CA ASN A 229 -12.19 -13.45 -4.52
C ASN A 229 -12.62 -14.60 -3.60
N LEU A 230 -13.43 -14.30 -2.59
CA LEU A 230 -13.85 -15.26 -1.57
C LEU A 230 -14.64 -16.43 -2.18
N ALA A 231 -15.50 -16.17 -3.18
CA ALA A 231 -16.25 -17.23 -3.87
C ALA A 231 -15.33 -18.17 -4.66
N ALA A 232 -14.22 -17.67 -5.21
CA ALA A 232 -13.23 -18.51 -5.89
C ALA A 232 -12.43 -19.36 -4.88
N VAL A 233 -12.18 -18.86 -3.67
CA VAL A 233 -11.55 -19.63 -2.58
C VAL A 233 -12.49 -20.77 -2.15
N GLU A 234 -13.77 -20.46 -1.90
CA GLU A 234 -14.80 -21.44 -1.56
C GLU A 234 -14.89 -22.55 -2.63
N ALA A 235 -15.00 -22.16 -3.90
CA ALA A 235 -15.04 -23.10 -5.02
C ALA A 235 -13.78 -23.98 -5.07
N ALA A 236 -12.60 -23.43 -4.86
CA ALA A 236 -11.36 -24.20 -4.85
C ALA A 236 -11.28 -25.21 -3.70
N ILE A 237 -11.86 -24.91 -2.52
CA ILE A 237 -11.97 -25.85 -1.41
C ILE A 237 -12.98 -26.95 -1.79
N MET A 238 -14.15 -26.58 -2.30
CA MET A 238 -15.21 -27.52 -2.71
C MET A 238 -14.79 -28.46 -3.87
N GLU A 239 -13.92 -28.01 -4.78
CA GLU A 239 -13.33 -28.82 -5.85
C GLU A 239 -12.35 -29.91 -5.35
N THR A 240 -12.03 -29.94 -4.06
CA THR A 240 -11.06 -30.91 -3.53
C THR A 240 -11.76 -32.22 -3.20
N ASP A 241 -11.22 -33.32 -3.69
CA ASP A 241 -11.82 -34.66 -3.54
C ASP A 241 -12.07 -34.97 -2.05
N GLY A 242 -13.32 -35.30 -1.75
CA GLY A 242 -13.75 -35.67 -0.41
C GLY A 242 -14.23 -34.54 0.47
N VAL A 243 -14.20 -33.31 0.00
CA VAL A 243 -14.90 -32.18 0.63
C VAL A 243 -16.36 -32.23 0.23
N SER A 244 -17.26 -32.15 1.20
CA SER A 244 -18.71 -32.14 0.99
C SER A 244 -19.37 -30.79 1.25
N ASP A 245 -18.81 -29.99 2.14
CA ASP A 245 -19.26 -28.63 2.44
C ASP A 245 -18.11 -27.77 2.98
N VAL A 246 -18.24 -26.44 2.82
CA VAL A 246 -17.36 -25.44 3.45
C VAL A 246 -18.22 -24.32 4.01
N HIS A 247 -17.97 -23.95 5.25
CA HIS A 247 -18.68 -22.86 5.92
C HIS A 247 -17.72 -22.13 6.89
N ASP A 248 -18.17 -21.01 7.45
CA ASP A 248 -17.39 -20.13 8.31
C ASP A 248 -16.03 -19.74 7.69
N LEU A 249 -16.07 -19.45 6.37
CA LEU A 249 -14.90 -19.08 5.59
C LEU A 249 -14.58 -17.61 5.78
N HIS A 250 -13.41 -17.34 6.34
CA HIS A 250 -12.86 -16.00 6.52
C HIS A 250 -11.47 -15.90 5.91
N VAL A 251 -11.22 -14.79 5.22
CA VAL A 251 -9.90 -14.46 4.67
C VAL A 251 -9.58 -13.01 5.02
N TRP A 252 -8.43 -12.78 5.64
CA TRP A 252 -8.02 -11.44 6.05
C TRP A 252 -6.51 -11.23 5.89
N THR A 253 -6.09 -9.97 5.87
CA THR A 253 -4.67 -9.58 5.84
C THR A 253 -4.12 -9.42 7.26
N ILE A 254 -2.99 -10.04 7.57
CA ILE A 254 -2.25 -9.83 8.83
C ILE A 254 -1.35 -8.59 8.69
N THR A 255 -0.59 -8.52 7.60
CA THR A 255 0.29 -7.41 7.16
C THR A 255 0.51 -7.51 5.66
N SER A 256 1.15 -6.52 5.04
CA SER A 256 1.40 -6.50 3.59
C SER A 256 2.01 -7.80 3.07
N GLY A 257 1.32 -8.47 2.14
CA GLY A 257 1.75 -9.73 1.54
C GLY A 257 1.67 -10.95 2.46
N ARG A 258 0.88 -10.87 3.55
CA ARG A 258 0.60 -12.00 4.43
C ARG A 258 -0.88 -12.08 4.74
N GLU A 259 -1.55 -12.99 4.08
CA GLU A 259 -2.95 -13.32 4.26
C GLU A 259 -3.10 -14.53 5.17
N ALA A 260 -4.23 -14.55 5.90
CA ALA A 260 -4.66 -15.67 6.71
C ALA A 260 -6.06 -16.12 6.31
N LEU A 261 -6.35 -17.40 6.51
CA LEU A 261 -7.65 -17.99 6.25
C LEU A 261 -8.05 -18.87 7.42
N SER A 262 -9.34 -18.78 7.80
CA SER A 262 -10.00 -19.79 8.62
C SER A 262 -11.22 -20.32 7.87
N ALA A 263 -11.49 -21.61 8.02
CA ALA A 263 -12.67 -22.25 7.45
C ALA A 263 -13.03 -23.53 8.21
N HIS A 264 -14.32 -23.89 8.17
CA HIS A 264 -14.80 -25.21 8.55
C HIS A 264 -15.04 -26.01 7.27
N VAL A 265 -14.47 -27.21 7.20
CA VAL A 265 -14.52 -28.08 6.04
C VAL A 265 -15.10 -29.44 6.43
N THR A 266 -16.30 -29.74 5.92
CA THR A 266 -16.93 -31.05 6.10
C THR A 266 -16.39 -32.03 5.06
N HIS A 267 -15.97 -33.21 5.50
CA HIS A 267 -15.36 -34.21 4.62
C HIS A 267 -15.93 -35.62 4.83
N ALA A 268 -15.75 -36.48 3.84
CA ALA A 268 -16.15 -37.87 3.92
C ALA A 268 -15.26 -38.68 4.89
N TYR A 269 -15.86 -39.58 5.67
CA TYR A 269 -15.17 -40.45 6.64
C TYR A 269 -14.03 -41.27 6.08
N SER A 270 -14.11 -41.64 4.79
CA SER A 270 -13.13 -42.50 4.13
C SER A 270 -11.80 -41.80 3.83
N ILE A 271 -11.71 -40.48 4.04
CA ILE A 271 -10.52 -39.70 3.65
C ILE A 271 -9.64 -39.40 4.86
N SER A 272 -8.34 -39.52 4.65
CA SER A 272 -7.34 -39.15 5.65
C SER A 272 -7.28 -37.63 5.82
N GLN A 273 -7.72 -37.11 6.97
CA GLN A 273 -7.67 -35.69 7.30
C GLN A 273 -6.28 -35.04 7.06
N PRO A 274 -5.14 -35.66 7.47
CA PRO A 274 -3.82 -35.10 7.21
C PRO A 274 -3.49 -34.94 5.72
N ASN A 275 -3.96 -35.88 4.86
CA ASN A 275 -3.74 -35.79 3.42
C ASN A 275 -4.59 -34.70 2.79
N LEU A 276 -5.87 -34.63 3.15
CA LEU A 276 -6.80 -33.59 2.69
C LEU A 276 -6.31 -32.21 3.09
N LEU A 277 -5.89 -32.03 4.35
CA LEU A 277 -5.36 -30.73 4.83
C LEU A 277 -4.09 -30.32 4.06
N LYS A 278 -3.21 -31.30 3.75
CA LYS A 278 -2.00 -31.03 2.97
C LYS A 278 -2.34 -30.59 1.52
N GLU A 279 -3.34 -31.21 0.92
CA GLU A 279 -3.81 -30.87 -0.43
C GLU A 279 -4.46 -29.47 -0.46
N LEU A 280 -5.38 -29.21 0.46
CA LEU A 280 -6.01 -27.89 0.62
C LEU A 280 -4.96 -26.79 0.82
N ARG A 281 -3.98 -27.04 1.70
CA ARG A 281 -2.88 -26.07 1.92
C ARG A 281 -2.08 -25.80 0.65
N ALA A 282 -1.71 -26.83 -0.10
CA ALA A 282 -0.97 -26.67 -1.35
C ALA A 282 -1.79 -25.90 -2.40
N LYS A 283 -3.07 -26.23 -2.55
CA LYS A 283 -3.99 -25.58 -3.51
C LYS A 283 -4.21 -24.09 -3.16
N LEU A 284 -4.47 -23.78 -1.89
CA LEU A 284 -4.72 -22.41 -1.43
C LEU A 284 -3.47 -21.54 -1.50
N LEU A 285 -2.30 -22.11 -1.20
CA LEU A 285 -1.03 -21.40 -1.37
C LEU A 285 -0.73 -21.12 -2.84
N ASP A 286 -0.88 -22.10 -3.72
CA ASP A 286 -0.56 -21.98 -5.15
C ASP A 286 -1.51 -21.01 -5.87
N ARG A 287 -2.82 -21.10 -5.63
CA ARG A 287 -3.82 -20.31 -6.33
C ARG A 287 -4.03 -18.90 -5.77
N PHE A 288 -3.90 -18.73 -4.45
CA PHE A 288 -4.28 -17.49 -3.76
C PHE A 288 -3.15 -16.87 -2.91
N GLY A 289 -2.01 -17.53 -2.78
CA GLY A 289 -0.87 -17.05 -1.99
C GLY A 289 -1.08 -17.12 -0.46
N VAL A 290 -2.14 -17.78 0.02
CA VAL A 290 -2.47 -17.86 1.44
C VAL A 290 -1.65 -18.98 2.08
N ASP A 291 -0.73 -18.64 2.96
CA ASP A 291 0.18 -19.57 3.65
C ASP A 291 -0.22 -19.86 5.09
N HIS A 292 -0.97 -18.96 5.73
CA HIS A 292 -1.42 -19.08 7.12
C HIS A 292 -2.87 -19.56 7.17
N LEU A 293 -3.05 -20.88 7.38
CA LEU A 293 -4.34 -21.53 7.33
C LEU A 293 -4.71 -22.15 8.66
N THR A 294 -5.96 -21.96 9.10
CA THR A 294 -6.59 -22.66 10.19
C THR A 294 -7.87 -23.30 9.65
N ILE A 295 -7.86 -24.62 9.42
CA ILE A 295 -9.01 -25.35 8.89
C ILE A 295 -9.49 -26.31 9.98
N GLN A 296 -10.76 -26.15 10.41
CA GLN A 296 -11.44 -27.10 11.23
C GLN A 296 -12.02 -28.20 10.31
N MET A 297 -11.58 -29.44 10.55
CA MET A 297 -12.02 -30.60 9.77
C MET A 297 -13.19 -31.26 10.45
N GLU A 298 -14.33 -31.33 9.78
CA GLU A 298 -15.59 -31.84 10.31
C GLU A 298 -16.06 -33.07 9.52
N THR A 299 -16.78 -33.95 10.19
CA THR A 299 -17.45 -35.08 9.55
C THR A 299 -18.95 -34.80 9.45
N ALA A 300 -19.65 -35.46 8.53
CA ALA A 300 -21.07 -35.18 8.23
C ALA A 300 -22.03 -35.35 9.43
N ASP A 301 -21.63 -36.05 10.46
CA ASP A 301 -22.37 -36.23 11.73
C ASP A 301 -21.88 -35.34 12.86
N PHE A 302 -20.94 -34.45 12.56
CA PHE A 302 -20.49 -33.42 13.52
C PHE A 302 -21.57 -32.35 13.61
N GLU A 303 -22.54 -32.55 14.51
CA GLU A 303 -23.49 -31.52 14.89
C GLU A 303 -22.84 -30.66 16.00
N ASP A 304 -22.23 -29.54 15.64
CA ASP A 304 -21.83 -28.56 16.64
C ASP A 304 -23.06 -27.76 17.08
N GLU A 305 -23.64 -28.14 18.20
CA GLU A 305 -24.69 -27.35 18.88
C GLU A 305 -24.16 -26.01 19.40
N ALA A 306 -22.85 -25.81 19.41
CA ALA A 306 -22.19 -24.59 19.86
C ALA A 306 -22.29 -23.51 18.76
N ILE A 307 -23.29 -22.66 18.92
CA ILE A 307 -23.32 -21.26 18.46
C ILE A 307 -22.52 -21.03 17.16
N HIS A 308 -23.06 -21.48 16.06
CA HIS A 308 -22.60 -21.02 14.76
C HIS A 308 -22.92 -19.52 14.65
N PHE A 309 -21.90 -18.67 14.64
CA PHE A 309 -22.06 -17.26 14.26
C PHE A 309 -22.84 -17.14 12.95
N CYS A 310 -22.75 -18.16 12.09
CA CYS A 310 -23.45 -18.30 10.85
C CYS A 310 -24.93 -18.68 10.97
N HIS A 311 -25.39 -19.32 12.05
CA HIS A 311 -26.79 -19.70 12.21
C HIS A 311 -27.72 -18.56 12.60
N ALA A 312 -27.18 -17.48 13.14
CA ALA A 312 -27.93 -16.27 13.45
C ALA A 312 -28.31 -15.42 12.21
N GLY A 313 -28.01 -15.89 11.00
CA GLY A 313 -28.52 -15.32 9.75
C GLY A 313 -27.89 -14.01 9.29
N THR A 314 -26.82 -13.52 9.94
CA THR A 314 -26.38 -12.14 9.71
C THR A 314 -24.87 -11.92 9.46
N ALA A 315 -23.99 -12.90 9.68
CA ALA A 315 -22.56 -12.61 9.68
C ALA A 315 -21.66 -13.45 8.76
N CYS A 316 -22.13 -14.55 8.19
CA CYS A 316 -21.26 -15.39 7.37
C CYS A 316 -21.60 -15.33 5.89
N PHE A 317 -20.55 -15.06 5.11
CA PHE A 317 -20.66 -15.10 3.65
C PHE A 317 -20.86 -16.55 3.18
N ARG A 318 -21.98 -16.80 2.47
CA ARG A 318 -22.18 -18.00 1.65
C ARG A 318 -22.40 -17.55 0.21
N SER A 319 -21.54 -17.95 -0.71
CA SER A 319 -21.78 -17.70 -2.12
C SER A 319 -22.93 -18.58 -2.60
N GLY A 320 -24.03 -17.99 -3.03
CA GLY A 320 -25.05 -18.68 -3.85
C GLY A 320 -26.26 -19.29 -3.16
N ARG A 321 -26.71 -18.77 -2.02
CA ARG A 321 -28.10 -18.99 -1.55
C ARG A 321 -28.78 -17.64 -1.32
N GLU A 322 -29.33 -17.07 -2.39
CA GLU A 322 -30.51 -16.22 -2.35
C GLU A 322 -31.76 -17.07 -2.49
#